data_7554f921b2e1e9d60217b5f3aa9e1dcd
#
_entry.id   7554f921b2e1e9d60217b5f3aa9e1dcd
#
_cell.length_a   1.000
_cell.length_b   1.000
_cell.length_c   1.000
_cell.angle_alpha   90.00
_cell.angle_beta   90.00
_cell.angle_gamma   90.00
#
_symmetry.space_group_name_H-M   'P 1'
#
loop_
_entity.id
_entity.type
_entity.pdbx_description
1 polymer ?
#
loop_
_entity_poly.entity_id
_entity_poly.type
_entity_poly.pdbx_seq_one_letter_code
_entity_poly.pdbx_strand_id
1 'polypeptide(L)'
;MKKFWVNELESGYYDKLFQNGIKNSRGFQANWHLTTFTHIKEYLNKDLHHLDYACGPGTLIGNFSLSESIGVDLSQKQIAYAQEKYPKFKFVGLEDFQFKDFQHKFHVITVLGLFEFLSEEEINEHLNRFFYMLRDGGKLVITTPNFSVFLRALLFLSQLIGKTKYNSLYVSKFKRKNLITFLEKQQTFNLVKVKNFLNAGSLLSIFSHKFSKKLEQTVSSYSSDKYGLLLLAELRKNNLKSI
;
A
#
# COMPACT_ATOMS: atom_id res chain seq x y z
N MET A 1 -14.40 -12.08 -1.44
CA MET A 1 -13.13 -11.38 -1.26
C MET A 1 -12.52 -11.56 0.12
N LYS A 2 -13.18 -11.19 1.24
CA LYS A 2 -12.68 -11.40 2.63
C LYS A 2 -12.16 -12.81 2.88
N LYS A 3 -12.86 -13.83 2.35
CA LYS A 3 -12.51 -15.25 2.51
C LYS A 3 -11.09 -15.59 2.03
N PHE A 4 -10.64 -15.01 0.91
CA PHE A 4 -9.29 -15.22 0.39
C PHE A 4 -8.21 -14.74 1.38
N TRP A 5 -8.33 -13.49 1.84
CA TRP A 5 -7.34 -12.88 2.73
C TRP A 5 -7.30 -13.53 4.11
N VAL A 6 -8.47 -13.93 4.63
CA VAL A 6 -8.59 -14.53 5.96
C VAL A 6 -8.21 -16.01 5.95
N ASN A 7 -8.67 -16.76 4.95
CA ASN A 7 -8.61 -18.23 4.99
C ASN A 7 -7.55 -18.84 4.05
N GLU A 8 -7.39 -18.28 2.83
CA GLU A 8 -6.59 -18.94 1.79
C GLU A 8 -5.13 -18.47 1.78
N LEU A 9 -4.86 -17.19 2.06
CA LEU A 9 -3.51 -16.67 2.06
C LEU A 9 -2.70 -17.22 3.24
N GLU A 10 -1.52 -17.79 2.99
CA GLU A 10 -0.63 -18.33 4.03
C GLU A 10 -0.16 -17.24 5.02
N SER A 11 0.04 -17.64 6.27
CA SER A 11 0.60 -16.77 7.32
C SER A 11 1.99 -16.28 6.96
N GLY A 12 2.18 -14.96 6.97
CA GLY A 12 3.45 -14.32 6.64
C GLY A 12 3.85 -14.38 5.16
N TYR A 13 2.95 -14.76 4.25
CA TYR A 13 3.25 -14.96 2.83
C TYR A 13 4.06 -13.80 2.22
N TYR A 14 3.58 -12.58 2.33
CA TYR A 14 4.25 -11.41 1.74
C TYR A 14 5.56 -11.07 2.41
N ASP A 15 5.67 -11.26 3.73
CA ASP A 15 6.92 -11.02 4.44
C ASP A 15 7.99 -12.05 4.05
N LYS A 16 7.63 -13.32 3.98
CA LYS A 16 8.54 -14.39 3.53
C LYS A 16 9.05 -14.14 2.11
N LEU A 17 8.17 -13.71 1.19
CA LEU A 17 8.57 -13.35 -0.16
C LEU A 17 9.51 -12.14 -0.18
N PHE A 18 9.21 -11.12 0.60
CA PHE A 18 10.05 -9.92 0.73
C PHE A 18 11.43 -10.28 1.26
N GLN A 19 11.51 -10.96 2.41
CA GLN A 19 12.78 -11.34 3.05
C GLN A 19 13.64 -12.22 2.13
N ASN A 20 13.02 -13.22 1.47
CA ASN A 20 13.71 -14.07 0.52
C ASN A 20 14.25 -13.28 -0.68
N GLY A 21 13.45 -12.36 -1.22
CA GLY A 21 13.85 -11.52 -2.34
C GLY A 21 14.98 -10.56 -1.97
N ILE A 22 14.95 -9.96 -0.78
CA ILE A 22 16.05 -9.11 -0.28
C ILE A 22 17.33 -9.94 -0.10
N LYS A 23 17.25 -11.10 0.54
CA LYS A 23 18.38 -12.01 0.75
C LYS A 23 19.05 -12.41 -0.58
N ASN A 24 18.26 -12.73 -1.59
CA ASN A 24 18.74 -13.19 -2.88
C ASN A 24 18.93 -12.05 -3.92
N SER A 25 18.65 -10.82 -3.55
CA SER A 25 18.72 -9.63 -4.42
C SER A 25 17.98 -9.79 -5.74
N ARG A 26 16.85 -10.52 -5.74
CA ARG A 26 16.00 -10.79 -6.91
C ARG A 26 14.56 -11.10 -6.50
N GLY A 27 13.63 -11.00 -7.46
CA GLY A 27 12.22 -11.31 -7.29
C GLY A 27 11.32 -10.09 -7.51
N PHE A 28 10.38 -10.23 -8.44
CA PHE A 28 9.50 -9.12 -8.83
C PHE A 28 8.65 -8.63 -7.65
N GLN A 29 8.05 -9.53 -6.89
CA GLN A 29 7.18 -9.16 -5.78
C GLN A 29 7.96 -8.52 -4.61
N ALA A 30 9.18 -9.00 -4.35
CA ALA A 30 10.05 -8.36 -3.37
C ALA A 30 10.46 -6.95 -3.81
N ASN A 31 10.78 -6.76 -5.10
CA ASN A 31 11.07 -5.43 -5.67
C ASN A 31 9.84 -4.51 -5.63
N TRP A 32 8.64 -5.05 -5.85
CA TRP A 32 7.39 -4.31 -5.70
C TRP A 32 7.25 -3.71 -4.30
N HIS A 33 7.40 -4.55 -3.26
CA HIS A 33 7.36 -4.10 -1.87
C HIS A 33 8.52 -3.15 -1.53
N LEU A 34 9.74 -3.48 -1.94
CA LEU A 34 10.92 -2.66 -1.68
C LEU A 34 10.76 -1.25 -2.25
N THR A 35 10.34 -1.15 -3.50
CA THR A 35 10.11 0.14 -4.17
C THR A 35 8.97 0.90 -3.51
N THR A 36 7.85 0.22 -3.20
CA THR A 36 6.74 0.82 -2.47
C THR A 36 7.21 1.38 -1.12
N PHE A 37 7.87 0.57 -0.30
CA PHE A 37 8.34 0.99 1.02
C PHE A 37 9.37 2.11 0.97
N THR A 38 10.22 2.13 -0.07
CA THR A 38 11.17 3.23 -0.29
C THR A 38 10.45 4.56 -0.50
N HIS A 39 9.35 4.57 -1.25
CA HIS A 39 8.52 5.77 -1.42
C HIS A 39 7.75 6.13 -0.15
N ILE A 40 7.25 5.14 0.59
CA ILE A 40 6.52 5.38 1.84
C ILE A 40 7.43 5.92 2.93
N LYS A 41 8.70 5.50 2.97
CA LYS A 41 9.69 5.98 3.95
C LYS A 41 9.84 7.50 3.96
N GLU A 42 9.60 8.18 2.84
CA GLU A 42 9.63 9.66 2.74
C GLU A 42 8.59 10.34 3.67
N TYR A 43 7.53 9.62 4.06
CA TYR A 43 6.44 10.12 4.91
C TYR A 43 6.60 9.74 6.38
N LEU A 44 7.54 8.86 6.70
CA LEU A 44 7.65 8.23 8.01
C LEU A 44 8.95 8.62 8.71
N ASN A 45 8.85 8.91 10.00
CA ASN A 45 9.98 9.01 10.92
C ASN A 45 9.59 8.41 12.27
N LYS A 46 10.55 8.30 13.20
CA LYS A 46 10.34 7.64 14.49
C LYS A 46 9.39 8.37 15.43
N ASP A 47 9.23 9.69 15.24
CA ASP A 47 8.47 10.55 16.14
C ASP A 47 7.00 10.73 15.71
N LEU A 48 6.61 10.10 14.59
CA LEU A 48 5.26 10.22 14.06
C LEU A 48 4.38 9.08 14.54
N HIS A 49 3.21 9.39 15.08
CA HIS A 49 2.16 8.40 15.23
C HIS A 49 1.65 7.98 13.84
N HIS A 50 1.88 6.74 13.49
CA HIS A 50 1.58 6.17 12.19
C HIS A 50 0.62 4.99 12.33
N LEU A 51 -0.36 4.92 11.43
CA LEU A 51 -1.23 3.75 11.24
C LEU A 51 -0.94 3.12 9.88
N ASP A 52 -0.54 1.85 9.87
CA ASP A 52 -0.48 1.05 8.65
C ASP A 52 -1.76 0.21 8.56
N TYR A 53 -2.72 0.68 7.75
CA TYR A 53 -4.02 0.04 7.62
C TYR A 53 -4.03 -0.97 6.48
N ALA A 54 -4.46 -2.19 6.74
CA ALA A 54 -4.25 -3.40 5.95
C ALA A 54 -2.74 -3.76 5.89
N CYS A 55 -2.09 -3.80 7.05
CA CYS A 55 -0.64 -3.99 7.20
C CYS A 55 -0.15 -5.40 6.82
N GLY A 56 -1.06 -6.35 6.61
CA GLY A 56 -0.72 -7.75 6.36
C GLY A 56 0.18 -8.33 7.47
N PRO A 57 1.31 -8.99 7.10
CA PRO A 57 2.24 -9.56 8.06
C PRO A 57 3.18 -8.55 8.72
N GLY A 58 2.88 -7.26 8.69
CA GLY A 58 3.65 -6.21 9.38
C GLY A 58 4.99 -5.85 8.76
N THR A 59 5.22 -6.22 7.50
CA THR A 59 6.53 -6.09 6.83
C THR A 59 7.04 -4.65 6.78
N LEU A 60 6.17 -3.66 6.53
CA LEU A 60 6.55 -2.24 6.52
C LEU A 60 7.08 -1.81 7.89
N ILE A 61 6.28 -1.99 8.94
CA ILE A 61 6.61 -1.55 10.31
C ILE A 61 7.88 -2.27 10.80
N GLY A 62 7.94 -3.59 10.63
CA GLY A 62 9.05 -4.42 11.12
C GLY A 62 10.39 -4.10 10.47
N ASN A 63 10.41 -3.86 9.16
CA ASN A 63 11.65 -3.61 8.42
C ASN A 63 12.14 -2.15 8.52
N PHE A 64 11.27 -1.19 8.77
CA PHE A 64 11.66 0.22 8.93
C PHE A 64 11.71 0.68 10.40
N SER A 65 11.51 -0.24 11.35
CA SER A 65 11.61 0.00 12.80
C SER A 65 10.77 1.20 13.27
N LEU A 66 9.52 1.26 12.85
CA LEU A 66 8.60 2.37 13.13
C LEU A 66 7.93 2.18 14.49
N SER A 67 8.60 2.54 15.57
CA SER A 67 8.20 2.27 16.95
C SER A 67 6.85 2.87 17.36
N GLU A 68 6.51 4.05 16.84
CA GLU A 68 5.22 4.74 17.11
C GLU A 68 4.13 4.35 16.07
N SER A 69 4.29 3.19 15.43
CA SER A 69 3.35 2.68 14.45
C SER A 69 2.42 1.63 15.03
N ILE A 70 1.19 1.62 14.54
CA ILE A 70 0.22 0.54 14.77
C ILE A 70 -0.10 -0.08 13.41
N GLY A 71 0.06 -1.40 13.29
CA GLY A 71 -0.40 -2.16 12.13
C GLY A 71 -1.78 -2.75 12.40
N VAL A 72 -2.71 -2.60 11.44
CA VAL A 72 -4.06 -3.17 11.54
C VAL A 72 -4.37 -3.97 10.30
N ASP A 73 -4.86 -5.20 10.46
CA ASP A 73 -5.27 -6.06 9.34
C ASP A 73 -6.52 -6.87 9.66
N LEU A 74 -7.28 -7.21 8.62
CA LEU A 74 -8.47 -8.07 8.73
C LEU A 74 -8.12 -9.52 9.11
N SER A 75 -6.94 -10.00 8.70
CA SER A 75 -6.52 -11.38 8.88
C SER A 75 -5.81 -11.59 10.21
N GLN A 76 -6.49 -12.19 11.17
CA GLN A 76 -5.91 -12.52 12.48
C GLN A 76 -4.65 -13.38 12.36
N LYS A 77 -4.55 -14.27 11.36
CA LYS A 77 -3.33 -15.06 11.18
C LYS A 77 -2.14 -14.25 10.66
N GLN A 78 -2.37 -13.16 9.90
CA GLN A 78 -1.31 -12.23 9.51
C GLN A 78 -0.87 -11.40 10.72
N ILE A 79 -1.82 -10.97 11.55
CA ILE A 79 -1.55 -10.25 12.79
C ILE A 79 -0.74 -11.12 13.76
N ALA A 80 -1.14 -12.37 13.98
CA ALA A 80 -0.39 -13.30 14.83
C ALA A 80 1.06 -13.50 14.34
N TYR A 81 1.24 -13.65 13.02
CA TYR A 81 2.56 -13.70 12.41
C TYR A 81 3.36 -12.42 12.67
N ALA A 82 2.74 -11.24 12.47
CA ALA A 82 3.41 -9.95 12.68
C ALA A 82 3.85 -9.76 14.14
N GLN A 83 3.01 -10.13 15.09
CA GLN A 83 3.31 -10.07 16.53
C GLN A 83 4.47 -11.01 16.91
N GLU A 84 4.50 -12.23 16.37
CA GLU A 84 5.58 -13.18 16.60
C GLU A 84 6.89 -12.72 15.94
N LYS A 85 6.81 -12.29 14.68
CA LYS A 85 7.98 -11.90 13.89
C LYS A 85 8.60 -10.58 14.33
N TYR A 86 7.77 -9.65 14.75
CA TYR A 86 8.13 -8.27 15.09
C TYR A 86 7.61 -7.86 16.48
N PRO A 87 8.00 -8.55 17.56
CA PRO A 87 7.39 -8.41 18.90
C PRO A 87 7.59 -7.04 19.56
N LYS A 88 8.45 -6.20 18.99
CA LYS A 88 8.70 -4.82 19.47
C LYS A 88 7.67 -3.81 18.99
N PHE A 89 6.79 -4.20 18.06
CA PHE A 89 5.83 -3.32 17.42
C PHE A 89 4.39 -3.73 17.71
N LYS A 90 3.47 -2.79 17.54
CA LYS A 90 2.06 -3.03 17.84
C LYS A 90 1.29 -3.44 16.58
N PHE A 91 0.65 -4.62 16.64
CA PHE A 91 -0.25 -5.13 15.60
C PHE A 91 -1.56 -5.56 16.22
N VAL A 92 -2.69 -5.21 15.58
CA VAL A 92 -4.05 -5.41 16.11
C VAL A 92 -4.95 -5.92 14.98
N GLY A 93 -5.78 -6.92 15.26
CA GLY A 93 -6.83 -7.35 14.35
C GLY A 93 -7.87 -6.25 14.13
N LEU A 94 -8.42 -6.16 12.90
CA LEU A 94 -9.40 -5.11 12.58
C LEU A 94 -10.65 -5.19 13.47
N GLU A 95 -11.07 -6.36 13.90
CA GLU A 95 -12.23 -6.57 14.80
C GLU A 95 -11.97 -6.05 16.21
N ASP A 96 -10.70 -6.05 16.65
CA ASP A 96 -10.28 -5.56 17.97
C ASP A 96 -9.89 -4.08 17.96
N PHE A 97 -9.78 -3.48 16.76
CA PHE A 97 -9.34 -2.09 16.59
C PHE A 97 -10.51 -1.12 16.73
N GLN A 98 -10.56 -0.41 17.85
CA GLN A 98 -11.61 0.56 18.17
C GLN A 98 -11.26 1.93 17.57
N PHE A 99 -11.83 2.27 16.40
CA PHE A 99 -11.56 3.54 15.70
C PHE A 99 -11.76 4.77 16.56
N LYS A 100 -12.74 4.73 17.49
CA LYS A 100 -13.10 5.86 18.36
C LYS A 100 -11.98 6.26 19.30
N ASP A 101 -11.10 5.33 19.67
CA ASP A 101 -9.99 5.56 20.60
C ASP A 101 -8.83 6.34 19.93
N PHE A 102 -8.91 6.56 18.63
CA PHE A 102 -7.84 7.14 17.82
C PHE A 102 -8.23 8.46 17.13
N GLN A 103 -9.21 9.19 17.67
CA GLN A 103 -9.61 10.48 17.13
C GLN A 103 -8.41 11.45 17.09
N HIS A 104 -8.16 12.06 15.93
CA HIS A 104 -7.06 13.03 15.71
C HIS A 104 -5.67 12.55 16.18
N LYS A 105 -5.44 11.24 16.20
CA LYS A 105 -4.22 10.63 16.76
C LYS A 105 -3.06 10.61 15.77
N PHE A 106 -3.33 10.21 14.51
CA PHE A 106 -2.27 9.87 13.59
C PHE A 106 -1.79 11.06 12.76
N HIS A 107 -0.47 11.16 12.61
CA HIS A 107 0.18 12.10 11.70
C HIS A 107 0.12 11.59 10.26
N VAL A 108 0.26 10.27 10.10
CA VAL A 108 0.27 9.58 8.81
C VAL A 108 -0.55 8.29 8.92
N ILE A 109 -1.39 8.04 7.93
CA ILE A 109 -2.01 6.74 7.69
C ILE A 109 -1.53 6.25 6.34
N THR A 110 -1.02 5.02 6.29
CA THR A 110 -0.69 4.31 5.04
C THR A 110 -1.73 3.25 4.74
N VAL A 111 -2.10 3.14 3.46
CA VAL A 111 -3.02 2.12 2.93
C VAL A 111 -2.42 1.56 1.65
N LEU A 112 -1.74 0.42 1.78
CA LEU A 112 -0.92 -0.12 0.71
C LEU A 112 -1.59 -1.35 0.07
N GLY A 113 -2.15 -1.18 -1.15
CA GLY A 113 -2.74 -2.29 -1.89
C GLY A 113 -4.06 -2.80 -1.29
N LEU A 114 -4.95 -1.89 -0.90
CA LEU A 114 -6.29 -2.21 -0.41
C LEU A 114 -7.41 -1.71 -1.34
N PHE A 115 -7.29 -0.51 -1.88
CA PHE A 115 -8.39 0.16 -2.61
C PHE A 115 -8.84 -0.62 -3.84
N GLU A 116 -7.95 -1.36 -4.49
CA GLU A 116 -8.29 -2.22 -5.62
C GLU A 116 -9.28 -3.35 -5.29
N PHE A 117 -9.42 -3.68 -4.02
CA PHE A 117 -10.31 -4.76 -3.54
C PHE A 117 -11.63 -4.25 -2.95
N LEU A 118 -11.87 -2.96 -2.96
CA LEU A 118 -13.05 -2.31 -2.38
C LEU A 118 -13.90 -1.65 -3.47
N SER A 119 -15.21 -1.55 -3.24
CA SER A 119 -16.07 -0.68 -4.04
C SER A 119 -15.80 0.80 -3.71
N GLU A 120 -16.28 1.71 -4.56
CA GLU A 120 -16.14 3.15 -4.29
C GLU A 120 -16.87 3.56 -3.00
N GLU A 121 -17.99 2.93 -2.66
CA GLU A 121 -18.73 3.14 -1.42
C GLU A 121 -17.90 2.70 -0.21
N GLU A 122 -17.32 1.50 -0.25
CA GLU A 122 -16.44 0.99 0.81
C GLU A 122 -15.20 1.88 0.99
N ILE A 123 -14.61 2.36 -0.13
CA ILE A 123 -13.47 3.31 -0.08
C ILE A 123 -13.90 4.61 0.63
N ASN A 124 -15.09 5.16 0.32
CA ASN A 124 -15.59 6.36 0.96
C ASN A 124 -15.82 6.18 2.47
N GLU A 125 -16.34 5.03 2.90
CA GLU A 125 -16.44 4.71 4.34
C GLU A 125 -15.07 4.69 5.01
N HIS A 126 -14.07 4.08 4.39
CA HIS A 126 -12.70 4.07 4.91
C HIS A 126 -12.10 5.48 4.95
N LEU A 127 -12.29 6.29 3.91
CA LEU A 127 -11.82 7.68 3.90
C LEU A 127 -12.41 8.50 5.06
N ASN A 128 -13.69 8.33 5.38
CA ASN A 128 -14.32 8.98 6.53
C ASN A 128 -13.69 8.54 7.86
N ARG A 129 -13.40 7.24 8.02
CA ARG A 129 -12.70 6.72 9.21
C ARG A 129 -11.28 7.26 9.31
N PHE A 130 -10.54 7.32 8.21
CA PHE A 130 -9.18 7.89 8.18
C PHE A 130 -9.19 9.38 8.49
N PHE A 131 -10.17 10.14 7.97
CA PHE A 131 -10.35 11.54 8.31
C PHE A 131 -10.55 11.76 9.81
N TYR A 132 -11.38 10.92 10.44
CA TYR A 132 -11.61 10.97 11.89
C TYR A 132 -10.32 10.71 12.69
N MET A 133 -9.52 9.74 12.29
CA MET A 133 -8.32 9.32 13.00
C MET A 133 -7.10 10.21 12.74
N LEU A 134 -7.03 10.89 11.60
CA LEU A 134 -5.94 11.81 11.28
C LEU A 134 -6.06 13.10 12.09
N ARG A 135 -4.91 13.59 12.59
CA ARG A 135 -4.80 14.95 13.12
C ARG A 135 -4.95 15.97 12.00
N ASP A 136 -5.20 17.23 12.37
CA ASP A 136 -5.28 18.31 11.39
C ASP A 136 -3.96 18.45 10.62
N GLY A 137 -4.07 18.60 9.30
CA GLY A 137 -2.92 18.57 8.39
C GLY A 137 -2.24 17.20 8.25
N GLY A 138 -2.77 16.15 8.90
CA GLY A 138 -2.28 14.78 8.78
C GLY A 138 -2.39 14.24 7.34
N LYS A 139 -1.56 13.28 7.02
CA LYS A 139 -1.42 12.73 5.67
C LYS A 139 -2.02 11.34 5.55
N LEU A 140 -2.77 11.11 4.48
CA LEU A 140 -3.17 9.78 4.04
C LEU A 140 -2.38 9.43 2.79
N VAL A 141 -1.63 8.32 2.83
CA VAL A 141 -0.80 7.85 1.72
C VAL A 141 -1.32 6.51 1.25
N ILE A 142 -1.76 6.47 0.00
CA ILE A 142 -2.41 5.30 -0.60
C ILE A 142 -1.55 4.79 -1.75
N THR A 143 -1.43 3.46 -1.87
CA THR A 143 -0.93 2.85 -3.11
C THR A 143 -1.95 1.87 -3.67
N THR A 144 -2.08 1.85 -5.00
CA THR A 144 -2.95 0.92 -5.72
C THR A 144 -2.36 0.61 -7.10
N PRO A 145 -2.64 -0.56 -7.70
CA PRO A 145 -2.23 -0.86 -9.06
C PRO A 145 -2.77 0.17 -10.06
N ASN A 146 -1.93 0.56 -11.01
CA ASN A 146 -2.34 1.36 -12.16
C ASN A 146 -2.87 0.44 -13.27
N PHE A 147 -4.18 0.29 -13.39
CA PHE A 147 -4.83 -0.56 -14.39
C PHE A 147 -4.70 0.00 -15.82
N SER A 148 -3.51 0.46 -16.17
CA SER A 148 -3.11 0.83 -17.52
C SER A 148 -3.16 -0.38 -18.47
N VAL A 149 -3.03 -0.12 -19.78
CA VAL A 149 -2.96 -1.18 -20.79
C VAL A 149 -1.79 -2.14 -20.48
N PHE A 150 -0.66 -1.59 -20.03
CA PHE A 150 0.53 -2.37 -19.71
C PHE A 150 0.30 -3.36 -18.55
N LEU A 151 -0.26 -2.90 -17.41
CA LEU A 151 -0.58 -3.81 -16.31
C LEU A 151 -1.58 -4.88 -16.73
N ARG A 152 -2.62 -4.50 -17.49
CA ARG A 152 -3.63 -5.48 -17.96
C ARG A 152 -3.02 -6.56 -18.86
N ALA A 153 -2.07 -6.18 -19.73
CA ALA A 153 -1.34 -7.15 -20.53
C ALA A 153 -0.50 -8.11 -19.67
N LEU A 154 0.21 -7.59 -18.66
CA LEU A 154 0.97 -8.42 -17.70
C LEU A 154 0.06 -9.38 -16.93
N LEU A 155 -1.08 -8.90 -16.45
CA LEU A 155 -2.05 -9.73 -15.74
C LEU A 155 -2.63 -10.82 -16.64
N PHE A 156 -2.92 -10.50 -17.90
CA PHE A 156 -3.36 -11.49 -18.89
C PHE A 156 -2.29 -12.57 -19.14
N LEU A 157 -1.03 -12.16 -19.36
CA LEU A 157 0.08 -13.11 -19.52
C LEU A 157 0.27 -14.00 -18.27
N SER A 158 0.13 -13.43 -17.07
CA SER A 158 0.25 -14.21 -15.84
C SER A 158 -0.84 -15.26 -15.67
N GLN A 159 -2.03 -15.04 -16.21
CA GLN A 159 -3.13 -16.03 -16.23
C GLN A 159 -2.81 -17.22 -17.15
N LEU A 160 -2.15 -16.95 -18.31
CA LEU A 160 -1.74 -18.03 -19.23
C LEU A 160 -0.71 -18.98 -18.60
N ILE A 161 0.08 -18.47 -17.64
CA ILE A 161 1.08 -19.26 -16.91
C ILE A 161 0.47 -19.97 -15.67
N GLY A 162 -0.83 -19.81 -15.43
CA GLY A 162 -1.57 -20.54 -14.40
C GLY A 162 -1.31 -20.12 -12.95
N LYS A 163 -0.71 -18.96 -12.69
CA LYS A 163 -0.19 -18.62 -11.35
C LYS A 163 -1.06 -17.69 -10.50
N THR A 164 -2.14 -17.06 -10.99
CA THR A 164 -2.84 -16.08 -10.14
C THR A 164 -4.35 -16.01 -10.36
N LYS A 165 -5.11 -16.24 -9.30
CA LYS A 165 -6.54 -15.92 -9.21
C LYS A 165 -6.81 -14.45 -8.83
N TYR A 166 -5.77 -13.59 -8.72
CA TYR A 166 -5.91 -12.20 -8.25
C TYR A 166 -6.82 -11.34 -9.11
N ASN A 167 -6.89 -11.60 -10.43
CA ASN A 167 -7.72 -10.79 -11.34
C ASN A 167 -9.21 -10.81 -11.01
N SER A 168 -9.70 -11.90 -10.42
CA SER A 168 -11.10 -12.03 -9.98
C SER A 168 -11.40 -11.30 -8.67
N LEU A 169 -10.36 -10.89 -7.94
CA LEU A 169 -10.50 -10.18 -6.66
C LEU A 169 -10.58 -8.67 -6.83
N TYR A 170 -10.11 -8.13 -7.96
CA TYR A 170 -10.11 -6.69 -8.20
C TYR A 170 -11.52 -6.15 -8.46
N VAL A 171 -11.96 -5.25 -7.59
CA VAL A 171 -13.25 -4.54 -7.65
C VAL A 171 -13.04 -3.18 -8.32
N SER A 172 -12.21 -2.31 -7.73
CA SER A 172 -11.89 -1.00 -8.27
C SER A 172 -10.61 -1.04 -9.10
N LYS A 173 -10.71 -0.69 -10.38
CA LYS A 173 -9.60 -0.76 -11.35
C LYS A 173 -9.19 0.64 -11.78
N PHE A 174 -8.52 1.37 -10.89
CA PHE A 174 -8.13 2.75 -11.15
C PHE A 174 -7.01 2.85 -12.18
N LYS A 175 -7.21 3.75 -13.16
CA LYS A 175 -6.12 4.40 -13.89
C LYS A 175 -5.79 5.71 -13.20
N ARG A 176 -4.61 6.27 -13.42
CA ARG A 176 -4.18 7.53 -12.80
C ARG A 176 -5.25 8.64 -12.88
N LYS A 177 -5.83 8.88 -14.07
CA LYS A 177 -6.85 9.91 -14.28
C LYS A 177 -8.11 9.67 -13.43
N ASN A 178 -8.60 8.43 -13.43
CA ASN A 178 -9.81 8.08 -12.69
C ASN A 178 -9.60 8.16 -11.17
N LEU A 179 -8.42 7.75 -10.68
CA LEU A 179 -8.07 7.90 -9.27
C LEU A 179 -8.03 9.38 -8.86
N ILE A 180 -7.41 10.24 -9.66
CA ILE A 180 -7.39 11.69 -9.43
C ILE A 180 -8.81 12.23 -9.34
N THR A 181 -9.65 11.97 -10.35
CA THR A 181 -11.05 12.45 -10.38
C THR A 181 -11.85 11.92 -9.18
N PHE A 182 -11.64 10.66 -8.78
CA PHE A 182 -12.31 10.09 -7.60
C PHE A 182 -11.87 10.79 -6.30
N LEU A 183 -10.56 10.99 -6.12
CA LEU A 183 -10.03 11.61 -4.91
C LEU A 183 -10.30 13.11 -4.82
N GLU A 184 -10.34 13.83 -5.92
CA GLU A 184 -10.68 15.26 -5.96
C GLU A 184 -12.15 15.54 -5.60
N LYS A 185 -13.03 14.57 -5.76
CA LYS A 185 -14.43 14.67 -5.30
C LYS A 185 -14.57 14.58 -3.77
N GLN A 186 -13.53 14.16 -3.07
CA GLN A 186 -13.56 14.02 -1.61
C GLN A 186 -13.42 15.38 -0.94
N GLN A 187 -14.47 15.87 -0.29
CA GLN A 187 -14.47 17.19 0.39
C GLN A 187 -13.60 17.20 1.66
N THR A 188 -13.37 16.03 2.27
CA THR A 188 -12.63 15.88 3.51
C THR A 188 -11.12 15.96 3.35
N PHE A 189 -10.61 15.74 2.15
CA PHE A 189 -9.18 15.69 1.85
C PHE A 189 -8.81 16.60 0.69
N ASN A 190 -7.63 17.23 0.78
CA ASN A 190 -6.96 17.86 -0.35
C ASN A 190 -6.02 16.84 -1.00
N LEU A 191 -6.22 16.59 -2.29
CA LEU A 191 -5.27 15.78 -3.06
C LEU A 191 -4.00 16.61 -3.31
N VAL A 192 -2.87 16.15 -2.75
CA VAL A 192 -1.57 16.83 -2.87
C VAL A 192 -0.84 16.40 -4.14
N LYS A 193 -0.74 15.10 -4.37
CA LYS A 193 -0.11 14.54 -5.57
C LYS A 193 -0.57 13.12 -5.88
N VAL A 194 -0.49 12.76 -7.16
CA VAL A 194 -0.55 11.36 -7.62
C VAL A 194 0.65 11.11 -8.52
N LYS A 195 1.47 10.13 -8.20
CA LYS A 195 2.59 9.70 -9.03
C LYS A 195 2.48 8.25 -9.44
N ASN A 196 2.98 7.92 -10.62
CA ASN A 196 3.24 6.54 -11.02
C ASN A 196 4.63 6.13 -10.53
N PHE A 197 4.80 4.86 -10.23
CA PHE A 197 6.10 4.28 -9.91
C PHE A 197 6.13 2.80 -10.28
N LEU A 198 7.26 2.13 -10.11
CA LEU A 198 7.47 0.74 -10.54
C LEU A 198 7.23 0.59 -12.05
N ASN A 199 8.11 1.18 -12.86
CA ASN A 199 8.00 1.16 -14.32
C ASN A 199 8.43 -0.20 -14.93
N ALA A 200 8.47 -0.29 -16.26
CA ALA A 200 8.81 -1.54 -16.97
C ALA A 200 10.19 -2.11 -16.59
N GLY A 201 11.13 -1.27 -16.14
CA GLY A 201 12.43 -1.71 -15.66
C GLY A 201 12.34 -2.67 -14.47
N SER A 202 11.24 -2.57 -13.68
CA SER A 202 10.97 -3.45 -12.54
C SER A 202 10.88 -4.93 -12.91
N LEU A 203 10.55 -5.27 -14.16
CA LEU A 203 10.48 -6.66 -14.60
C LEU A 203 11.84 -7.37 -14.54
N LEU A 204 12.94 -6.63 -14.70
CA LEU A 204 14.29 -7.19 -14.56
C LEU A 204 14.63 -7.62 -13.13
N SER A 205 13.84 -7.22 -12.14
CA SER A 205 14.03 -7.65 -10.75
C SER A 205 13.85 -9.16 -10.55
N ILE A 206 13.21 -9.85 -11.49
CA ILE A 206 13.15 -11.33 -11.51
C ILE A 206 14.57 -11.91 -11.49
N PHE A 207 15.51 -11.25 -12.15
CA PHE A 207 16.90 -11.66 -12.25
C PHE A 207 17.80 -10.93 -11.23
N SER A 208 17.64 -9.60 -11.09
CA SER A 208 18.49 -8.77 -10.22
C SER A 208 17.82 -7.45 -9.84
N HIS A 209 17.75 -7.16 -8.54
CA HIS A 209 17.28 -5.86 -8.03
C HIS A 209 18.20 -4.71 -8.45
N LYS A 210 19.52 -4.95 -8.55
CA LYS A 210 20.50 -3.93 -8.97
C LYS A 210 20.26 -3.47 -10.41
N PHE A 211 20.08 -4.41 -11.33
CA PHE A 211 19.79 -4.08 -12.74
C PHE A 211 18.41 -3.44 -12.89
N SER A 212 17.41 -3.95 -12.19
CA SER A 212 16.06 -3.37 -12.16
C SER A 212 16.13 -1.91 -11.75
N LYS A 213 16.74 -1.60 -10.60
CA LYS A 213 16.86 -0.23 -10.08
C LYS A 213 17.53 0.72 -11.07
N LYS A 214 18.63 0.28 -11.70
CA LYS A 214 19.33 1.10 -12.71
C LYS A 214 18.44 1.42 -13.90
N LEU A 215 17.73 0.41 -14.42
CA LEU A 215 16.83 0.60 -15.57
C LEU A 215 15.60 1.43 -15.18
N GLU A 216 15.01 1.21 -14.01
CA GLU A 216 13.90 2.03 -13.51
C GLU A 216 14.27 3.50 -13.42
N GLN A 217 15.47 3.83 -12.91
CA GLN A 217 15.99 5.19 -12.84
C GLN A 217 16.17 5.80 -14.25
N THR A 218 16.75 5.04 -15.19
CA THR A 218 16.91 5.48 -16.57
C THR A 218 15.55 5.74 -17.24
N VAL A 219 14.59 4.83 -17.09
CA VAL A 219 13.24 5.01 -17.66
C VAL A 219 12.54 6.21 -17.04
N SER A 220 12.65 6.41 -15.73
CA SER A 220 12.05 7.56 -15.03
C SER A 220 12.63 8.89 -15.47
N SER A 221 13.93 8.97 -15.76
CA SER A 221 14.58 10.21 -16.26
C SER A 221 14.05 10.65 -17.63
N TYR A 222 13.64 9.71 -18.47
CA TYR A 222 13.07 9.99 -19.81
C TYR A 222 11.55 10.16 -19.81
N SER A 223 10.83 9.53 -18.87
CA SER A 223 9.37 9.42 -18.92
C SER A 223 8.61 10.26 -17.90
N SER A 224 9.33 11.05 -17.07
CA SER A 224 8.75 11.98 -16.10
C SER A 224 7.54 11.41 -15.34
N ASP A 225 7.67 10.26 -14.70
CA ASP A 225 6.63 9.61 -13.86
C ASP A 225 5.27 9.35 -14.56
N LYS A 226 5.25 9.35 -15.90
CA LYS A 226 4.02 9.09 -16.66
C LYS A 226 3.64 7.61 -16.70
N TYR A 227 4.62 6.72 -16.53
CA TYR A 227 4.45 5.28 -16.68
C TYR A 227 4.86 4.55 -15.40
N GLY A 228 4.00 3.67 -14.93
CA GLY A 228 4.28 2.80 -13.78
C GLY A 228 3.14 1.82 -13.55
N LEU A 229 3.48 0.70 -12.91
CA LEU A 229 2.53 -0.36 -12.54
C LEU A 229 1.72 0.00 -11.30
N LEU A 230 2.23 0.94 -10.50
CA LEU A 230 1.61 1.41 -9.28
C LEU A 230 1.34 2.91 -9.32
N LEU A 231 0.30 3.30 -8.61
CA LEU A 231 -0.04 4.67 -8.26
C LEU A 231 0.24 4.89 -6.77
N LEU A 232 0.82 6.03 -6.42
CA LEU A 232 0.87 6.54 -5.07
C LEU A 232 0.09 7.85 -5.05
N ALA A 233 -0.91 7.95 -4.17
CA ALA A 233 -1.63 9.18 -3.90
C ALA A 233 -1.32 9.68 -2.49
N GLU A 234 -1.01 10.97 -2.37
CA GLU A 234 -0.91 11.68 -1.10
C GLU A 234 -2.10 12.61 -0.96
N LEU A 235 -2.84 12.45 0.13
CA LEU A 235 -3.92 13.34 0.53
C LEU A 235 -3.57 13.98 1.87
N ARG A 236 -4.02 15.21 2.07
CA ARG A 236 -3.91 15.92 3.34
C ARG A 236 -5.29 16.20 3.89
N LYS A 237 -5.48 15.90 5.17
CA LYS A 237 -6.72 16.24 5.88
C LYS A 237 -6.95 17.74 5.81
N ASN A 238 -8.17 18.13 5.37
CA ASN A 238 -8.60 19.52 5.42
C ASN A 238 -8.74 19.96 6.88
N ASN A 239 -8.19 21.13 7.20
CA ASN A 239 -8.57 21.79 8.43
C ASN A 239 -10.03 22.22 8.24
N LEU A 240 -10.96 21.55 8.92
CA LEU A 240 -12.31 22.09 9.02
C LEU A 240 -12.18 23.45 9.68
N LYS A 241 -12.31 24.54 8.89
CA LYS A 241 -12.55 25.84 9.46
C LYS A 241 -13.82 25.65 10.30
N SER A 242 -13.71 25.82 11.60
CA SER A 242 -14.86 25.97 12.48
C SER A 242 -15.75 27.06 11.86
N ILE A 243 -16.89 26.63 11.31
CA ILE A 243 -17.97 27.50 10.86
C ILE A 243 -18.66 28.02 12.12
#